data_db3051b32efa3836f2c37da3d8bae59f
#
_entry.id   db3051b32efa3836f2c37da3d8bae59f
#
_cell.length_a   1.000
_cell.length_b   1.000
_cell.length_c   1.000
_cell.angle_alpha   90.00
_cell.angle_beta   90.00
_cell.angle_gamma   90.00
#
_symmetry.space_group_name_H-M   'P 1'
#
loop_
_entity.id
_entity.type
_entity.pdbx_description
1 polymer ?
#
loop_
_entity_poly.entity_id
_entity_poly.type
_entity_poly.pdbx_seq_one_letter_code
_entity_poly.pdbx_strand_id
1 'polypeptide(L)'
;MTPATRRARARRGEGDLLRAEILAAAERLLIKTGDEGAVSIRAIADAAGVTPPSIYMHFADKTELLAAVCQARFHDLDRVMEEAAGKADNPVDALWARGRAYVRFGLENPEHYRILFMTRPGADRQQQAVEDLPGMTAFSRLVENVARGMDTGLLIPGDPFLVATGLWSAVHGVTSLLIARPDFPWPDVDRLLGHVLEAAVRGLEPHA
;
A
#
# COMPACT_ATOMS: atom_id res chain seq x y z
N MET A 1 30.63 19.81 -20.02
CA MET A 1 29.24 19.43 -20.29
C MET A 1 29.26 18.29 -21.30
N THR A 2 29.13 17.06 -20.83
CA THR A 2 29.12 15.86 -21.69
C THR A 2 27.68 15.69 -22.21
N PRO A 3 27.43 15.53 -23.51
CA PRO A 3 26.09 15.35 -24.03
C PRO A 3 25.53 14.00 -23.61
N ALA A 4 24.32 14.00 -23.06
CA ALA A 4 23.57 12.78 -22.71
C ALA A 4 23.40 11.94 -23.98
N THR A 5 23.90 10.73 -23.96
CA THR A 5 23.80 9.76 -25.08
C THR A 5 22.30 9.41 -25.29
N ARG A 6 21.77 9.84 -26.42
CA ARG A 6 20.38 9.61 -26.83
C ARG A 6 20.18 8.11 -27.03
N ARG A 7 19.33 7.48 -26.18
CA ARG A 7 19.01 6.06 -26.25
C ARG A 7 18.39 5.70 -27.62
N ALA A 8 18.83 4.61 -28.25
CA ALA A 8 18.34 4.15 -29.55
C ALA A 8 16.89 3.64 -29.45
N ARG A 9 16.17 3.60 -30.58
CA ARG A 9 14.76 3.20 -30.71
C ARG A 9 14.54 1.78 -30.17
N ALA A 10 13.57 1.64 -29.23
CA ALA A 10 13.30 0.44 -28.45
C ALA A 10 13.03 -0.83 -29.28
N ARG A 11 13.65 -1.96 -28.90
CA ARG A 11 13.33 -3.31 -29.39
C ARG A 11 12.12 -3.87 -28.62
N ARG A 12 11.45 -4.91 -29.17
CA ARG A 12 10.34 -5.61 -28.50
C ARG A 12 10.80 -6.11 -27.11
N GLY A 13 10.12 -5.71 -26.03
CA GLY A 13 10.50 -5.98 -24.63
C GLY A 13 11.18 -4.79 -23.91
N GLU A 14 11.74 -3.82 -24.64
CA GLU A 14 12.33 -2.61 -24.02
C GLU A 14 11.27 -1.63 -23.50
N GLY A 15 10.03 -1.72 -23.99
CA GLY A 15 8.92 -0.89 -23.52
C GLY A 15 8.54 -1.15 -22.08
N ASP A 16 8.44 -2.42 -21.68
CA ASP A 16 8.11 -2.81 -20.30
C ASP A 16 9.26 -2.47 -19.34
N LEU A 17 10.50 -2.64 -19.81
CA LEU A 17 11.68 -2.25 -19.03
C LEU A 17 11.73 -0.73 -18.81
N LEU A 18 11.47 0.05 -19.84
CA LEU A 18 11.42 1.51 -19.74
C LEU A 18 10.27 1.97 -18.83
N ARG A 19 9.10 1.32 -18.92
CA ARG A 19 7.98 1.60 -18.04
C ARG A 19 8.36 1.36 -16.56
N ALA A 20 9.05 0.26 -16.27
CA ALA A 20 9.53 -0.03 -14.92
C ALA A 20 10.58 0.98 -14.44
N GLU A 21 11.51 1.42 -15.31
CA GLU A 21 12.50 2.45 -14.98
C GLU A 21 11.85 3.80 -14.65
N ILE A 22 10.79 4.18 -15.40
CA ILE A 22 10.02 5.41 -15.14
C ILE A 22 9.31 5.32 -13.80
N LEU A 23 8.63 4.18 -13.50
CA LEU A 23 7.98 3.97 -12.20
C LEU A 23 8.98 4.04 -11.04
N ALA A 24 10.13 3.40 -11.15
CA ALA A 24 11.17 3.45 -10.13
C ALA A 24 11.74 4.87 -9.92
N ALA A 25 11.86 5.66 -10.99
CA ALA A 25 12.28 7.06 -10.89
C ALA A 25 11.22 7.92 -10.18
N ALA A 26 9.94 7.74 -10.52
CA ALA A 26 8.83 8.43 -9.87
C ALA A 26 8.73 8.08 -8.38
N GLU A 27 8.87 6.80 -8.04
CA GLU A 27 8.87 6.31 -6.67
C GLU A 27 9.98 6.96 -5.82
N ARG A 28 11.22 6.99 -6.31
CA ARG A 28 12.33 7.67 -5.63
C ARG A 28 12.04 9.15 -5.37
N LEU A 29 11.39 9.82 -6.31
CA LEU A 29 11.02 11.24 -6.14
C LEU A 29 9.90 11.40 -5.13
N LEU A 30 8.89 10.53 -5.11
CA LEU A 30 7.83 10.52 -4.11
C LEU A 30 8.39 10.29 -2.69
N ILE A 31 9.26 9.31 -2.53
CA ILE A 31 9.95 9.06 -1.25
C ILE A 31 10.69 10.31 -0.77
N LYS A 32 11.41 10.96 -1.68
CA LYS A 32 12.21 12.15 -1.36
C LYS A 32 11.37 13.37 -0.98
N THR A 33 10.23 13.56 -1.65
CA THR A 33 9.40 14.76 -1.50
C THR A 33 8.28 14.60 -0.48
N GLY A 34 7.72 13.40 -0.34
CA GLY A 34 6.51 13.13 0.45
C GLY A 34 5.25 13.84 -0.08
N ASP A 35 5.32 14.40 -1.30
CA ASP A 35 4.26 15.22 -1.89
C ASP A 35 4.17 14.99 -3.41
N GLU A 36 3.02 14.49 -3.87
CA GLU A 36 2.76 14.30 -5.31
C GLU A 36 2.80 15.62 -6.09
N GLY A 37 2.39 16.74 -5.47
CA GLY A 37 2.43 18.07 -6.07
C GLY A 37 3.84 18.53 -6.39
N ALA A 38 4.83 18.13 -5.58
CA ALA A 38 6.23 18.45 -5.75
C ALA A 38 6.95 17.61 -6.84
N VAL A 39 6.34 16.50 -7.28
CA VAL A 39 6.90 15.65 -8.34
C VAL A 39 6.40 16.15 -9.70
N SER A 40 7.34 16.36 -10.65
CA SER A 40 7.01 16.79 -12.02
C SER A 40 7.45 15.74 -13.05
N ILE A 41 6.73 15.67 -14.19
CA ILE A 41 7.10 14.80 -15.33
C ILE A 41 8.53 15.07 -15.79
N ARG A 42 8.98 16.35 -15.78
CA ARG A 42 10.35 16.68 -16.15
C ARG A 42 11.38 16.10 -15.18
N ALA A 43 11.12 16.21 -13.88
CA ALA A 43 12.00 15.62 -12.86
C ALA A 43 12.05 14.08 -12.98
N ILE A 44 10.91 13.43 -13.27
CA ILE A 44 10.86 11.98 -13.50
C ILE A 44 11.66 11.61 -14.76
N ALA A 45 11.50 12.37 -15.86
CA ALA A 45 12.24 12.15 -17.10
C ALA A 45 13.74 12.26 -16.91
N ASP A 46 14.18 13.32 -16.22
CA ASP A 46 15.59 13.54 -15.87
C ASP A 46 16.13 12.38 -15.00
N ALA A 47 15.37 11.95 -14.00
CA ALA A 47 15.75 10.85 -13.11
C ALA A 47 15.79 9.46 -13.78
N ALA A 48 14.95 9.24 -14.80
CA ALA A 48 14.90 8.01 -15.59
C ALA A 48 15.86 8.06 -16.81
N GLY A 49 16.50 9.21 -17.10
CA GLY A 49 17.39 9.36 -18.26
C GLY A 49 16.65 9.34 -19.60
N VAL A 50 15.40 9.82 -19.63
CA VAL A 50 14.56 9.85 -20.82
C VAL A 50 14.05 11.26 -21.13
N THR A 51 13.29 11.41 -22.21
CA THR A 51 12.63 12.68 -22.52
C THR A 51 11.17 12.66 -22.03
N PRO A 52 10.58 13.82 -21.64
CA PRO A 52 9.18 13.88 -21.24
C PRO A 52 8.20 13.21 -22.24
N PRO A 53 8.33 13.37 -23.57
CA PRO A 53 7.52 12.64 -24.53
C PRO A 53 7.58 11.11 -24.40
N SER A 54 8.73 10.56 -23.96
CA SER A 54 8.87 9.11 -23.76
C SER A 54 8.01 8.62 -22.60
N ILE A 55 7.78 9.45 -21.56
CA ILE A 55 6.88 9.12 -20.44
C ILE A 55 5.43 9.04 -20.93
N TYR A 56 5.01 10.00 -21.77
CA TYR A 56 3.65 10.04 -22.31
C TYR A 56 3.31 8.91 -23.29
N MET A 57 4.31 8.14 -23.73
CA MET A 57 4.08 6.88 -24.47
C MET A 57 3.62 5.73 -23.55
N HIS A 58 3.79 5.85 -22.24
CA HIS A 58 3.50 4.81 -21.23
C HIS A 58 2.41 5.21 -20.25
N PHE A 59 2.20 6.51 -20.05
CA PHE A 59 1.24 7.06 -19.08
C PHE A 59 0.60 8.31 -19.72
N ALA A 60 -0.73 8.40 -19.64
CA ALA A 60 -1.47 9.52 -20.23
C ALA A 60 -1.09 10.86 -19.58
N ASP A 61 -0.86 10.83 -18.27
CA ASP A 61 -0.49 12.00 -17.49
C ASP A 61 0.31 11.64 -16.23
N LYS A 62 0.63 12.65 -15.42
CA LYS A 62 1.33 12.49 -14.14
C LYS A 62 0.50 11.73 -13.12
N THR A 63 -0.81 11.94 -13.12
CA THR A 63 -1.73 11.33 -12.15
C THR A 63 -1.78 9.82 -12.36
N GLU A 64 -1.93 9.37 -13.62
CA GLU A 64 -1.86 7.95 -13.96
C GLU A 64 -0.52 7.32 -13.56
N LEU A 65 0.60 8.00 -13.84
CA LEU A 65 1.92 7.50 -13.47
C LEU A 65 2.07 7.34 -11.97
N LEU A 66 1.69 8.35 -11.17
CA LEU A 66 1.79 8.28 -9.71
C LEU A 66 0.80 7.29 -9.10
N ALA A 67 -0.40 7.17 -9.68
CA ALA A 67 -1.35 6.11 -9.32
C ALA A 67 -0.77 4.71 -9.57
N ALA A 68 -0.07 4.51 -10.68
CA ALA A 68 0.58 3.23 -10.98
C ALA A 68 1.72 2.89 -9.99
N VAL A 69 2.46 3.89 -9.47
CA VAL A 69 3.44 3.68 -8.39
C VAL A 69 2.74 3.20 -7.12
N CYS A 70 1.68 3.89 -6.70
CA CYS A 70 0.90 3.49 -5.52
C CYS A 70 0.28 2.11 -5.70
N GLN A 71 -0.30 1.83 -6.87
CA GLN A 71 -0.91 0.52 -7.17
C GLN A 71 0.10 -0.62 -7.07
N ALA A 72 1.32 -0.44 -7.56
CA ALA A 72 2.37 -1.45 -7.43
C ALA A 72 2.70 -1.76 -5.96
N ARG A 73 2.79 -0.75 -5.11
CA ARG A 73 3.07 -0.92 -3.67
C ARG A 73 1.89 -1.53 -2.91
N PHE A 74 0.65 -1.16 -3.26
CA PHE A 74 -0.53 -1.83 -2.71
C PHE A 74 -0.60 -3.30 -3.11
N HIS A 75 -0.20 -3.63 -4.34
CA HIS A 75 -0.11 -5.02 -4.78
C HIS A 75 0.91 -5.83 -3.95
N ASP A 76 2.07 -5.25 -3.64
CA ASP A 76 3.07 -5.89 -2.78
C ASP A 76 2.53 -6.14 -1.36
N LEU A 77 1.86 -5.14 -0.76
CA LEU A 77 1.21 -5.27 0.54
C LEU A 77 0.12 -6.35 0.52
N ASP A 78 -0.77 -6.32 -0.48
CA ASP A 78 -1.84 -7.29 -0.63
C ASP A 78 -1.30 -8.71 -0.77
N ARG A 79 -0.27 -8.91 -1.59
CA ARG A 79 0.37 -10.21 -1.79
C ARG A 79 0.89 -10.79 -0.48
N VAL A 80 1.61 -10.03 0.35
CA VAL A 80 2.14 -10.56 1.62
C VAL A 80 1.04 -10.87 2.62
N MET A 81 -0.06 -10.09 2.62
CA MET A 81 -1.22 -10.37 3.46
C MET A 81 -1.97 -11.63 3.01
N GLU A 82 -2.16 -11.81 1.70
CA GLU A 82 -2.79 -13.02 1.14
C GLU A 82 -1.96 -14.28 1.39
N GLU A 83 -0.64 -14.21 1.19
CA GLU A 83 0.27 -15.31 1.49
C GLU A 83 0.23 -15.72 2.97
N ALA A 84 0.07 -14.76 3.87
CA ALA A 84 -0.06 -15.03 5.30
C ALA A 84 -1.43 -15.64 5.64
N ALA A 85 -2.52 -15.03 5.13
CA ALA A 85 -3.88 -15.49 5.37
C ALA A 85 -4.17 -16.87 4.77
N GLY A 86 -3.57 -17.19 3.62
CA GLY A 86 -3.74 -18.49 2.95
C GLY A 86 -3.16 -19.68 3.70
N LYS A 87 -2.39 -19.44 4.78
CA LYS A 87 -1.84 -20.48 5.67
C LYS A 87 -2.69 -20.69 6.93
N ALA A 88 -3.74 -19.92 7.10
CA ALA A 88 -4.59 -19.97 8.28
C ALA A 88 -5.69 -21.04 8.14
N ASP A 89 -6.02 -21.69 9.25
CA ASP A 89 -7.00 -22.79 9.28
C ASP A 89 -8.45 -22.28 9.26
N ASN A 90 -8.69 -21.05 9.68
CA ASN A 90 -10.03 -20.46 9.75
C ASN A 90 -10.00 -18.94 9.50
N PRO A 91 -11.18 -18.29 9.29
CA PRO A 91 -11.25 -16.85 9.03
C PRO A 91 -10.68 -15.96 10.13
N VAL A 92 -10.77 -16.33 11.40
CA VAL A 92 -10.23 -15.53 12.52
C VAL A 92 -8.71 -15.58 12.53
N ASP A 93 -8.11 -16.77 12.37
CA ASP A 93 -6.66 -16.90 12.24
C ASP A 93 -6.13 -16.16 11.02
N ALA A 94 -6.91 -16.13 9.91
CA ALA A 94 -6.57 -15.34 8.73
C ALA A 94 -6.56 -13.83 9.02
N LEU A 95 -7.48 -13.28 9.85
CA LEU A 95 -7.45 -11.89 10.28
C LEU A 95 -6.18 -11.57 11.08
N TRP A 96 -5.79 -12.46 12.01
CA TRP A 96 -4.55 -12.34 12.77
C TRP A 96 -3.33 -12.34 11.86
N ALA A 97 -3.26 -13.27 10.91
CA ALA A 97 -2.16 -13.39 9.98
C ALA A 97 -2.03 -12.14 9.08
N ARG A 98 -3.16 -11.62 8.56
CA ARG A 98 -3.21 -10.37 7.78
C ARG A 98 -2.70 -9.18 8.58
N GLY A 99 -3.20 -9.00 9.80
CA GLY A 99 -2.79 -7.90 10.68
C GLY A 99 -1.30 -7.90 10.96
N ARG A 100 -0.72 -9.08 11.26
CA ARG A 100 0.73 -9.24 11.46
C ARG A 100 1.52 -8.95 10.19
N ALA A 101 1.07 -9.45 9.03
CA ALA A 101 1.72 -9.22 7.75
C ALA A 101 1.69 -7.74 7.35
N TYR A 102 0.57 -7.05 7.60
CA TYR A 102 0.42 -5.61 7.37
C TYR A 102 1.46 -4.79 8.15
N VAL A 103 1.53 -5.02 9.47
CA VAL A 103 2.47 -4.28 10.35
C VAL A 103 3.91 -4.59 9.96
N ARG A 104 4.24 -5.86 9.74
CA ARG A 104 5.59 -6.27 9.32
C ARG A 104 5.99 -5.63 8.00
N PHE A 105 5.11 -5.64 6.99
CA PHE A 105 5.37 -4.95 5.71
C PHE A 105 5.70 -3.48 5.92
N GLY A 106 4.90 -2.76 6.73
CA GLY A 106 5.12 -1.35 7.00
C GLY A 106 6.47 -1.07 7.69
N LEU A 107 6.86 -1.91 8.66
CA LEU A 107 8.12 -1.75 9.39
C LEU A 107 9.35 -2.15 8.57
N GLU A 108 9.24 -3.17 7.72
CA GLU A 108 10.30 -3.61 6.82
C GLU A 108 10.45 -2.68 5.60
N ASN A 109 9.37 -1.98 5.20
CA ASN A 109 9.32 -1.11 4.03
C ASN A 109 8.73 0.28 4.37
N PRO A 110 9.32 1.04 5.31
CA PRO A 110 8.74 2.29 5.81
C PRO A 110 8.56 3.33 4.71
N GLU A 111 9.44 3.36 3.69
CA GLU A 111 9.33 4.30 2.57
C GLU A 111 8.13 3.94 1.66
N HIS A 112 7.90 2.66 1.38
CA HIS A 112 6.71 2.22 0.65
C HIS A 112 5.44 2.53 1.44
N TYR A 113 5.44 2.27 2.74
CA TYR A 113 4.31 2.61 3.61
C TYR A 113 3.98 4.11 3.60
N ARG A 114 5.02 4.97 3.58
CA ARG A 114 4.83 6.43 3.45
C ARG A 114 4.19 6.80 2.11
N ILE A 115 4.60 6.19 1.00
CA ILE A 115 3.96 6.40 -0.31
C ILE A 115 2.46 6.05 -0.24
N LEU A 116 2.13 4.91 0.35
CA LEU A 116 0.75 4.42 0.39
C LEU A 116 -0.18 5.29 1.24
N PHE A 117 0.29 5.76 2.40
CA PHE A 117 -0.59 6.29 3.43
C PHE A 117 -0.20 7.68 3.97
N MET A 118 1.01 8.15 3.71
CA MET A 118 1.52 9.41 4.29
C MET A 118 1.91 10.43 3.23
N THR A 119 1.94 10.08 1.94
CA THR A 119 2.18 11.01 0.85
C THR A 119 0.95 11.88 0.65
N ARG A 120 1.16 13.19 0.53
CA ARG A 120 0.08 14.12 0.23
C ARG A 120 -0.42 13.89 -1.20
N PRO A 121 -1.69 13.53 -1.41
CA PRO A 121 -2.23 13.33 -2.73
C PRO A 121 -2.29 14.63 -3.52
N GLY A 122 -2.08 14.56 -4.82
CA GLY A 122 -2.30 15.68 -5.74
C GLY A 122 -3.78 16.06 -5.83
N ALA A 123 -4.07 17.31 -6.23
CA ALA A 123 -5.44 17.82 -6.34
C ALA A 123 -6.34 16.96 -7.26
N ASP A 124 -5.78 16.43 -8.33
CA ASP A 124 -6.52 15.62 -9.31
C ASP A 124 -6.94 14.25 -8.75
N ARG A 125 -6.17 13.68 -7.81
CA ARG A 125 -6.52 12.41 -7.13
C ARG A 125 -7.64 12.55 -6.11
N GLN A 126 -7.89 13.73 -5.60
CA GLN A 126 -8.99 13.97 -4.65
C GLN A 126 -10.38 13.81 -5.29
N GLN A 127 -10.45 13.75 -6.60
CA GLN A 127 -11.71 13.62 -7.37
C GLN A 127 -11.94 12.21 -7.91
N GLN A 128 -11.08 11.22 -7.60
CA GLN A 128 -11.27 9.84 -8.05
C GLN A 128 -12.42 9.16 -7.30
N ALA A 129 -13.15 8.30 -8.01
CA ALA A 129 -14.14 7.45 -7.39
C ALA A 129 -13.49 6.51 -6.36
N VAL A 130 -14.22 6.19 -5.29
CA VAL A 130 -13.71 5.33 -4.20
C VAL A 130 -13.27 3.97 -4.73
N GLU A 131 -13.98 3.43 -5.72
CA GLU A 131 -13.73 2.13 -6.35
C GLU A 131 -12.38 2.08 -7.09
N ASP A 132 -11.93 3.25 -7.59
CA ASP A 132 -10.67 3.39 -8.33
C ASP A 132 -9.48 3.72 -7.42
N LEU A 133 -9.70 3.86 -6.11
CA LEU A 133 -8.61 4.17 -5.18
C LEU A 133 -7.63 2.99 -5.08
N PRO A 134 -6.32 3.25 -5.18
CA PRO A 134 -5.32 2.24 -4.89
C PRO A 134 -5.54 1.62 -3.50
N GLY A 135 -5.44 0.28 -3.41
CA GLY A 135 -5.62 -0.44 -2.16
C GLY A 135 -7.04 -0.96 -1.89
N MET A 136 -8.05 -0.55 -2.66
CA MET A 136 -9.42 -1.06 -2.49
C MET A 136 -9.52 -2.58 -2.63
N THR A 137 -8.72 -3.21 -3.49
CA THR A 137 -8.65 -4.68 -3.62
C THR A 137 -8.23 -5.33 -2.31
N ALA A 138 -7.16 -4.85 -1.68
CA ALA A 138 -6.68 -5.37 -0.40
C ALA A 138 -7.72 -5.19 0.72
N PHE A 139 -8.39 -4.03 0.74
CA PHE A 139 -9.44 -3.74 1.71
C PHE A 139 -10.68 -4.62 1.49
N SER A 140 -11.13 -4.82 0.24
CA SER A 140 -12.26 -5.70 -0.07
C SER A 140 -12.02 -7.14 0.39
N ARG A 141 -10.80 -7.66 0.24
CA ARG A 141 -10.43 -8.98 0.77
C ARG A 141 -10.48 -9.06 2.29
N LEU A 142 -10.17 -7.98 2.99
CA LEU A 142 -10.37 -7.92 4.44
C LEU A 142 -11.86 -7.98 4.79
N VAL A 143 -12.72 -7.22 4.08
CA VAL A 143 -14.17 -7.26 4.25
C VAL A 143 -14.73 -8.66 4.00
N GLU A 144 -14.31 -9.32 2.92
CA GLU A 144 -14.69 -10.69 2.61
C GLU A 144 -14.25 -11.70 3.69
N ASN A 145 -13.05 -11.50 4.26
CA ASN A 145 -12.57 -12.36 5.33
C ASN A 145 -13.41 -12.19 6.61
N VAL A 146 -13.79 -10.96 6.96
CA VAL A 146 -14.71 -10.69 8.07
C VAL A 146 -16.07 -11.30 7.82
N ALA A 147 -16.64 -11.12 6.63
CA ALA A 147 -17.92 -11.71 6.25
C ALA A 147 -17.92 -13.24 6.43
N ARG A 148 -16.87 -13.92 5.94
CA ARG A 148 -16.72 -15.37 6.15
C ARG A 148 -16.63 -15.77 7.62
N GLY A 149 -15.98 -14.95 8.46
CA GLY A 149 -15.95 -15.17 9.90
C GLY A 149 -17.35 -15.10 10.54
N MET A 150 -18.18 -14.16 10.08
CA MET A 150 -19.58 -14.05 10.51
C MET A 150 -20.43 -15.21 10.00
N ASP A 151 -20.30 -15.58 8.72
CA ASP A 151 -21.04 -16.70 8.10
C ASP A 151 -20.74 -18.05 8.75
N THR A 152 -19.49 -18.23 9.24
CA THR A 152 -19.08 -19.46 9.94
C THR A 152 -19.40 -19.44 11.44
N GLY A 153 -19.96 -18.34 11.95
CA GLY A 153 -20.28 -18.17 13.38
C GLY A 153 -19.05 -17.98 14.29
N LEU A 154 -17.86 -17.79 13.72
CA LEU A 154 -16.63 -17.47 14.47
C LEU A 154 -16.57 -16.00 14.88
N LEU A 155 -17.30 -15.14 14.19
CA LEU A 155 -17.49 -13.73 14.55
C LEU A 155 -18.98 -13.46 14.75
N ILE A 156 -19.30 -12.52 15.64
CA ILE A 156 -20.66 -12.05 15.87
C ILE A 156 -21.22 -11.42 14.58
N PRO A 157 -22.52 -11.61 14.27
CA PRO A 157 -23.15 -10.96 13.12
C PRO A 157 -23.07 -9.42 13.20
N GLY A 158 -22.84 -8.77 12.07
CA GLY A 158 -22.73 -7.31 12.01
C GLY A 158 -22.49 -6.81 10.58
N ASP A 159 -22.07 -5.57 10.47
CA ASP A 159 -21.62 -4.97 9.20
C ASP A 159 -20.13 -5.32 8.93
N PRO A 160 -19.82 -6.17 7.93
CA PRO A 160 -18.45 -6.58 7.65
C PRO A 160 -17.55 -5.39 7.26
N PHE A 161 -18.10 -4.38 6.59
CA PHE A 161 -17.34 -3.18 6.18
C PHE A 161 -16.93 -2.36 7.40
N LEU A 162 -17.85 -2.14 8.34
CA LEU A 162 -17.58 -1.43 9.59
C LEU A 162 -16.51 -2.14 10.42
N VAL A 163 -16.65 -3.46 10.57
CA VAL A 163 -15.69 -4.30 11.32
C VAL A 163 -14.31 -4.27 10.66
N ALA A 164 -14.24 -4.47 9.33
CA ALA A 164 -12.99 -4.40 8.58
C ALA A 164 -12.30 -3.04 8.71
N THR A 165 -13.08 -1.95 8.68
CA THR A 165 -12.57 -0.59 8.90
C THR A 165 -11.95 -0.44 10.30
N GLY A 166 -12.59 -0.98 11.33
CA GLY A 166 -12.07 -0.97 12.70
C GLY A 166 -10.76 -1.76 12.83
N LEU A 167 -10.72 -2.97 12.29
CA LEU A 167 -9.51 -3.80 12.29
C LEU A 167 -8.35 -3.14 11.54
N TRP A 168 -8.62 -2.60 10.36
CA TRP A 168 -7.62 -1.86 9.59
C TRP A 168 -7.12 -0.64 10.36
N SER A 169 -8.02 0.16 10.95
CA SER A 169 -7.66 1.35 11.75
C SER A 169 -6.73 1.00 12.90
N ALA A 170 -6.93 -0.13 13.57
CA ALA A 170 -6.09 -0.59 14.67
C ALA A 170 -4.65 -0.90 14.21
N VAL A 171 -4.48 -1.73 13.19
CA VAL A 171 -3.14 -2.08 12.67
C VAL A 171 -2.47 -0.92 11.97
N HIS A 172 -3.24 -0.08 11.25
CA HIS A 172 -2.73 1.13 10.60
C HIS A 172 -2.22 2.13 11.66
N GLY A 173 -2.98 2.33 12.73
CA GLY A 173 -2.58 3.22 13.83
C GLY A 173 -1.25 2.80 14.46
N VAL A 174 -1.09 1.53 14.79
CA VAL A 174 0.18 0.99 15.32
C VAL A 174 1.32 1.20 14.33
N THR A 175 1.13 0.79 13.08
CA THR A 175 2.20 0.86 12.06
C THR A 175 2.62 2.31 11.82
N SER A 176 1.66 3.22 11.61
CA SER A 176 1.95 4.62 11.34
C SER A 176 2.67 5.31 12.50
N LEU A 177 2.28 5.01 13.73
CA LEU A 177 2.93 5.55 14.93
C LEU A 177 4.37 5.05 15.08
N LEU A 178 4.62 3.76 14.91
CA LEU A 178 5.96 3.18 14.96
C LEU A 178 6.89 3.79 13.90
N ILE A 179 6.37 4.04 12.68
CA ILE A 179 7.15 4.66 11.60
C ILE A 179 7.36 6.15 11.83
N ALA A 180 6.35 6.87 12.35
CA ALA A 180 6.40 8.31 12.51
C ALA A 180 7.16 8.74 13.79
N ARG A 181 7.24 7.88 14.79
CA ARG A 181 7.85 8.17 16.09
C ARG A 181 8.82 7.07 16.54
N PRO A 182 9.91 6.82 15.80
CA PRO A 182 10.86 5.75 16.13
C PRO A 182 11.54 5.97 17.49
N ASP A 183 11.67 7.21 17.96
CA ASP A 183 12.31 7.54 19.25
C ASP A 183 11.37 7.42 20.48
N PHE A 184 10.08 7.12 20.27
CA PHE A 184 9.16 6.89 21.38
C PHE A 184 9.53 5.57 22.09
N PRO A 185 9.45 5.46 23.43
CA PRO A 185 9.81 4.24 24.17
C PRO A 185 8.74 3.15 23.99
N TRP A 186 8.66 2.61 22.77
CA TRP A 186 7.71 1.56 22.43
C TRP A 186 7.97 0.27 23.24
N PRO A 187 6.92 -0.45 23.64
CA PRO A 187 7.07 -1.83 24.07
C PRO A 187 7.66 -2.67 22.94
N ASP A 188 8.02 -3.92 23.25
CA ASP A 188 8.31 -4.91 22.22
C ASP A 188 7.19 -4.94 21.16
N VAL A 189 7.55 -4.86 19.88
CA VAL A 189 6.60 -4.67 18.78
C VAL A 189 5.66 -5.85 18.62
N ASP A 190 6.15 -7.09 18.76
CA ASP A 190 5.32 -8.28 18.64
C ASP A 190 4.32 -8.37 19.80
N ARG A 191 4.73 -7.97 21.00
CA ARG A 191 3.85 -7.91 22.18
C ARG A 191 2.78 -6.81 22.03
N LEU A 192 3.17 -5.63 21.54
CA LEU A 192 2.23 -4.53 21.28
C LEU A 192 1.20 -4.94 20.25
N LEU A 193 1.66 -5.51 19.13
CA LEU A 193 0.79 -5.97 18.05
C LEU A 193 -0.15 -7.08 18.52
N GLY A 194 0.37 -8.05 19.27
CA GLY A 194 -0.46 -9.08 19.88
C GLY A 194 -1.59 -8.51 20.72
N HIS A 195 -1.27 -7.55 21.58
CA HIS A 195 -2.26 -6.89 22.43
C HIS A 195 -3.32 -6.11 21.63
N VAL A 196 -2.91 -5.36 20.61
CA VAL A 196 -3.83 -4.58 19.79
C VAL A 196 -4.75 -5.47 18.95
N LEU A 197 -4.21 -6.52 18.34
CA LEU A 197 -5.01 -7.48 17.57
C LEU A 197 -5.96 -8.25 18.49
N GLU A 198 -5.50 -8.67 19.66
CA GLU A 198 -6.35 -9.35 20.63
C GLU A 198 -7.54 -8.45 21.05
N ALA A 199 -7.28 -7.20 21.41
CA ALA A 199 -8.33 -6.26 21.77
C ALA A 199 -9.32 -6.00 20.59
N ALA A 200 -8.82 -5.95 19.36
CA ALA A 200 -9.64 -5.70 18.18
C ALA A 200 -10.48 -6.92 17.75
N VAL A 201 -9.96 -8.14 17.90
CA VAL A 201 -10.62 -9.37 17.41
C VAL A 201 -11.50 -10.00 18.48
N ARG A 202 -11.05 -10.06 19.75
CA ARG A 202 -11.84 -10.69 20.83
C ARG A 202 -13.23 -10.09 21.04
N GLY A 203 -13.39 -8.78 20.85
CA GLY A 203 -14.69 -8.13 20.93
C GLY A 203 -15.67 -8.52 19.81
N LEU A 204 -15.17 -9.24 18.82
CA LEU A 204 -15.93 -9.71 17.67
C LEU A 204 -16.27 -11.21 17.76
N GLU A 205 -15.70 -11.95 18.73
CA GLU A 205 -15.99 -13.35 18.93
C GLU A 205 -17.29 -13.52 19.75
N PRO A 206 -18.08 -14.58 19.50
CA PRO A 206 -19.24 -14.89 20.30
C PRO A 206 -18.87 -15.08 21.77
N HIS A 207 -19.59 -14.44 22.66
CA HIS A 207 -19.43 -14.70 24.09
C HIS A 207 -20.00 -16.08 24.43
N ALA A 208 -19.22 -16.92 25.12
CA ALA A 208 -19.64 -18.23 25.59
C ALA A 208 -20.70 -18.11 26.69
#